data_3b516e7a5e336fa3f3ed8ee5378e449d
#
_entry.id   3b516e7a5e336fa3f3ed8ee5378e449d
#
_cell.length_a   1.000
_cell.length_b   1.000
_cell.length_c   1.000
_cell.angle_alpha   90.00
_cell.angle_beta   90.00
_cell.angle_gamma   90.00
#
_symmetry.space_group_name_H-M   'P 1'
#
loop_
_entity.id
_entity.type
_entity.pdbx_description
1 polymer ?
#
loop_
_entity_poly.entity_id
_entity_poly.type
_entity_poly.pdbx_seq_one_letter_code
_entity_poly.pdbx_strand_id
1 'polypeptide(L)'
;MASINFKTQNIVQFPRGIKPRVLQLILDSVPQGVIVLDQAERVVFANERYLEMYGVPNTEQKTGIGLASLLIASLVDRLGCVSNYMDCVRRAAGNVEQVFRLPDGRTHTIQAKQVHEIGLVLTHEDVTERCRSEAQIAHMAHHDALTDLPNRILFVERLSHELKRVKRGELIAVLALDLDHFKTVNDTLGHPVGDELLRHVADRLRSCIREPDTVARLGGDEFAIIMTQLREPQDAVILARRVRESVSRAFHVNDHQIITDVSIGMSVAPEDGTEPDVLLKNADMALYGAKGDGRGTWRFFEPEMDTKMRARRVLEMDLREALAKGEFQLYYQPLVTVINKQVRAFEALIRWNRSNHGLVSPAEFIPVAEETGLIVPIGEWVLRTACREAAKWPSEIKVAVNISPAQLSNRNIVDAVKNALTESQLSSNRLQLEITETVLMQNTFATLSTLHKLKEIGVQIALDDFGTGYSSLSYLRSFPFDKIKIDQSFVRDLGQGTEPYAIVNAVAGLAKGLKIASTAEGVETEAQFDILEDIGCSEIQGYLFSRPLPSEEVRVLLAKSRI
;
A
#
# COMPACT_ATOMS: atom_id res chain seq x y z
N MET A 1 -35.93 47.76 -49.31
CA MET A 1 -36.19 47.65 -47.89
C MET A 1 -37.45 46.82 -47.70
N ALA A 2 -37.36 45.63 -47.04
CA ALA A 2 -38.51 44.82 -46.73
C ALA A 2 -38.80 45.05 -45.25
N SER A 3 -40.01 45.49 -44.93
CA SER A 3 -40.44 45.79 -43.57
C SER A 3 -41.03 44.52 -42.90
N ILE A 4 -40.53 44.10 -41.77
CA ILE A 4 -41.15 43.07 -40.93
C ILE A 4 -42.09 43.79 -39.96
N ASN A 5 -43.37 43.56 -40.09
CA ASN A 5 -44.41 44.11 -39.22
C ASN A 5 -44.61 43.10 -38.06
N PHE A 6 -43.95 43.31 -36.96
CA PHE A 6 -44.39 42.71 -35.70
C PHE A 6 -45.65 43.46 -35.27
N LYS A 7 -46.75 42.83 -34.99
CA LYS A 7 -48.11 43.35 -34.72
C LYS A 7 -48.23 44.46 -33.66
N THR A 8 -47.20 45.26 -33.41
CA THR A 8 -47.21 46.50 -32.61
C THR A 8 -46.14 47.45 -33.16
N GLN A 9 -46.49 48.47 -33.79
CA GLN A 9 -45.93 49.78 -34.20
C GLN A 9 -44.39 50.02 -34.18
N ASN A 10 -43.50 49.02 -34.09
CA ASN A 10 -42.07 49.20 -34.27
C ASN A 10 -41.59 48.43 -35.51
N ILE A 11 -41.35 49.18 -36.59
CA ILE A 11 -40.85 48.64 -37.86
C ILE A 11 -39.32 48.52 -37.75
N VAL A 12 -38.77 47.30 -37.63
CA VAL A 12 -37.36 47.07 -37.86
C VAL A 12 -37.12 46.96 -39.37
N GLN A 13 -36.39 47.93 -40.00
CA GLN A 13 -36.05 47.90 -41.44
C GLN A 13 -34.76 47.10 -41.64
N PHE A 14 -34.87 45.97 -42.34
CA PHE A 14 -33.75 45.14 -42.78
C PHE A 14 -33.28 45.47 -44.20
N PRO A 15 -31.99 45.21 -44.56
CA PRO A 15 -31.49 45.37 -45.92
C PRO A 15 -32.28 44.53 -46.91
N ARG A 16 -32.45 45.06 -48.17
CA ARG A 16 -33.20 44.42 -49.25
C ARG A 16 -32.59 43.00 -49.53
N GLY A 17 -33.40 41.93 -49.35
CA GLY A 17 -33.08 40.61 -49.88
C GLY A 17 -33.46 39.39 -49.01
N ILE A 18 -33.62 39.50 -47.71
CA ILE A 18 -33.96 38.36 -46.82
C ILE A 18 -35.45 38.47 -46.44
N LYS A 19 -36.23 37.41 -46.70
CA LYS A 19 -37.63 37.36 -46.27
C LYS A 19 -37.66 37.24 -44.75
N PRO A 20 -38.54 37.97 -44.03
CA PRO A 20 -38.65 37.97 -42.57
C PRO A 20 -38.69 36.58 -41.93
N ARG A 21 -39.41 35.66 -42.55
CA ARG A 21 -39.56 34.28 -42.14
C ARG A 21 -38.24 33.47 -42.19
N VAL A 22 -37.36 33.78 -43.12
CA VAL A 22 -36.06 33.14 -43.27
C VAL A 22 -35.10 33.60 -42.14
N LEU A 23 -35.12 34.90 -41.80
CA LEU A 23 -34.33 35.44 -40.70
C LEU A 23 -34.77 34.84 -39.37
N GLN A 24 -36.06 34.68 -39.14
CA GLN A 24 -36.59 34.04 -37.92
C GLN A 24 -36.16 32.58 -37.83
N LEU A 25 -36.26 31.80 -38.91
CA LEU A 25 -35.78 30.42 -38.96
C LEU A 25 -34.27 30.29 -38.67
N ILE A 26 -33.48 31.24 -39.19
CA ILE A 26 -32.04 31.28 -38.88
C ILE A 26 -31.81 31.55 -37.40
N LEU A 27 -32.48 32.50 -36.79
CA LEU A 27 -32.33 32.84 -35.37
C LEU A 27 -32.85 31.75 -34.45
N ASP A 28 -33.91 31.03 -34.86
CA ASP A 28 -34.43 29.89 -34.11
C ASP A 28 -33.55 28.62 -34.24
N SER A 29 -32.75 28.54 -35.32
CA SER A 29 -31.77 27.45 -35.50
C SER A 29 -30.46 27.64 -34.72
N VAL A 30 -30.20 28.82 -34.18
CA VAL A 30 -28.99 29.08 -33.37
C VAL A 30 -29.15 28.43 -32.00
N PRO A 31 -28.13 27.67 -31.51
CA PRO A 31 -28.20 27.02 -30.22
C PRO A 31 -28.22 27.99 -29.05
N GLN A 32 -27.92 29.25 -29.28
CA GLN A 32 -27.94 30.32 -28.28
C GLN A 32 -29.33 30.96 -28.16
N GLY A 33 -29.74 31.29 -26.94
CA GLY A 33 -30.89 32.17 -26.73
C GLY A 33 -30.56 33.60 -27.13
N VAL A 34 -31.34 34.18 -28.03
CA VAL A 34 -31.14 35.54 -28.49
C VAL A 34 -32.33 36.42 -28.12
N ILE A 35 -32.08 37.55 -27.49
CA ILE A 35 -33.08 38.55 -27.19
C ILE A 35 -32.59 39.93 -27.56
N VAL A 36 -33.48 40.75 -28.14
CA VAL A 36 -33.22 42.12 -28.56
C VAL A 36 -34.11 43.05 -27.75
N LEU A 37 -33.50 44.06 -27.15
CA LEU A 37 -34.16 45.09 -26.35
C LEU A 37 -34.05 46.45 -27.03
N ASP A 38 -35.09 47.28 -26.92
CA ASP A 38 -35.04 48.68 -27.31
C ASP A 38 -34.30 49.55 -26.25
N GLN A 39 -34.22 50.85 -26.49
CA GLN A 39 -33.57 51.79 -25.58
C GLN A 39 -34.27 51.94 -24.22
N ALA A 40 -35.52 51.48 -24.09
CA ALA A 40 -36.32 51.46 -22.86
C ALA A 40 -36.34 50.09 -22.19
N GLU A 41 -35.38 49.19 -22.50
CA GLU A 41 -35.31 47.80 -22.04
C GLU A 41 -36.55 46.96 -22.33
N ARG A 42 -37.30 47.28 -23.39
CA ARG A 42 -38.46 46.49 -23.81
C ARG A 42 -38.05 45.47 -24.87
N VAL A 43 -38.63 44.29 -24.80
CA VAL A 43 -38.35 43.18 -25.72
C VAL A 43 -38.87 43.52 -27.10
N VAL A 44 -37.98 43.59 -28.07
CA VAL A 44 -38.24 43.74 -29.50
C VAL A 44 -38.35 42.37 -30.19
N PHE A 45 -37.48 41.45 -29.80
CA PHE A 45 -37.39 40.09 -30.35
C PHE A 45 -36.83 39.14 -29.27
N ALA A 46 -37.31 37.89 -29.29
CA ALA A 46 -36.69 36.76 -28.57
C ALA A 46 -36.87 35.51 -29.43
N ASN A 47 -35.79 34.74 -29.63
CA ASN A 47 -35.87 33.47 -30.33
C ASN A 47 -36.47 32.38 -29.45
N GLU A 48 -36.87 31.25 -30.05
CA GLU A 48 -37.49 30.14 -29.35
C GLU A 48 -36.57 29.57 -28.25
N ARG A 49 -35.26 29.50 -28.54
CA ARG A 49 -34.25 29.02 -27.60
C ARG A 49 -34.15 29.85 -26.31
N TYR A 50 -34.23 31.19 -26.43
CA TYR A 50 -34.28 32.05 -25.24
C TYR A 50 -35.49 31.76 -24.34
N LEU A 51 -36.66 31.56 -25.00
CA LEU A 51 -37.90 31.30 -24.28
C LEU A 51 -37.83 29.95 -23.52
N GLU A 52 -37.29 28.91 -24.17
CA GLU A 52 -37.07 27.60 -23.56
C GLU A 52 -36.11 27.68 -22.37
N MET A 53 -34.97 28.36 -22.56
CA MET A 53 -33.92 28.49 -21.54
C MET A 53 -34.46 29.09 -20.23
N TYR A 54 -35.36 30.07 -20.35
CA TYR A 54 -35.92 30.78 -19.21
C TYR A 54 -37.35 30.37 -18.86
N GLY A 55 -37.91 29.37 -19.55
CA GLY A 55 -39.27 28.85 -19.29
C GLY A 55 -40.36 29.88 -19.56
N VAL A 56 -40.13 30.81 -20.52
CA VAL A 56 -41.10 31.83 -20.90
C VAL A 56 -42.14 31.21 -21.83
N PRO A 57 -43.46 31.27 -21.49
CA PRO A 57 -44.50 30.72 -22.35
C PRO A 57 -44.51 31.36 -23.76
N ASN A 58 -44.69 30.57 -24.80
CA ASN A 58 -44.76 31.04 -26.17
C ASN A 58 -46.13 31.69 -26.49
N THR A 59 -46.42 32.82 -25.86
CA THR A 59 -47.66 33.57 -26.06
C THR A 59 -47.48 34.67 -27.15
N GLU A 60 -48.58 35.08 -27.83
CA GLU A 60 -48.53 36.04 -28.94
C GLU A 60 -48.12 37.48 -28.55
N GLN A 61 -48.08 37.82 -27.25
CA GLN A 61 -47.74 39.17 -26.75
C GLN A 61 -46.36 39.22 -26.08
N LYS A 62 -45.28 39.11 -26.82
CA LYS A 62 -43.89 39.15 -26.26
C LYS A 62 -43.17 40.47 -26.52
N THR A 63 -43.59 41.19 -27.54
CA THR A 63 -42.96 42.46 -27.96
C THR A 63 -43.57 43.65 -27.25
N GLY A 64 -42.75 44.59 -26.86
CA GLY A 64 -43.16 45.81 -26.14
C GLY A 64 -43.26 45.66 -24.63
N ILE A 65 -43.08 44.48 -24.09
CA ILE A 65 -43.05 44.23 -22.66
C ILE A 65 -41.64 44.48 -22.09
N GLY A 66 -41.54 45.09 -20.92
CA GLY A 66 -40.25 45.26 -20.26
C GLY A 66 -39.64 43.89 -19.93
N LEU A 67 -38.31 43.75 -20.12
CA LEU A 67 -37.58 42.49 -19.91
C LEU A 67 -37.82 41.90 -18.51
N ALA A 68 -37.81 42.76 -17.47
CA ALA A 68 -38.08 42.33 -16.11
C ALA A 68 -39.50 41.74 -15.96
N SER A 69 -40.50 42.34 -16.59
CA SER A 69 -41.91 41.88 -16.54
C SER A 69 -42.09 40.55 -17.29
N LEU A 70 -41.37 40.33 -18.39
CA LEU A 70 -41.36 39.06 -19.14
C LEU A 70 -40.82 37.93 -18.26
N LEU A 71 -39.74 38.16 -17.55
CA LEU A 71 -39.09 37.17 -16.71
C LEU A 71 -39.84 36.92 -15.42
N ILE A 72 -40.47 37.93 -14.81
CA ILE A 72 -41.33 37.79 -13.65
C ILE A 72 -42.50 36.84 -13.94
N ALA A 73 -43.10 36.92 -15.13
CA ALA A 73 -44.18 36.03 -15.52
C ALA A 73 -43.79 34.56 -15.64
N SER A 74 -42.53 34.28 -15.88
CA SER A 74 -41.98 32.91 -16.08
C SER A 74 -41.25 32.37 -14.84
N LEU A 75 -40.71 33.25 -13.97
CA LEU A 75 -39.85 32.92 -12.83
C LEU A 75 -40.58 33.17 -11.48
N VAL A 76 -41.87 33.01 -11.43
CA VAL A 76 -42.80 33.43 -10.37
C VAL A 76 -42.41 33.04 -8.95
N ASP A 77 -41.62 32.00 -8.71
CA ASP A 77 -41.20 31.58 -7.36
C ASP A 77 -39.77 32.05 -6.92
N ARG A 78 -39.15 33.01 -7.65
CA ARG A 78 -37.74 33.27 -7.50
C ARG A 78 -37.35 34.74 -7.49
N LEU A 79 -37.97 35.50 -6.59
CA LEU A 79 -37.86 36.97 -6.48
C LEU A 79 -36.40 37.54 -6.48
N GLY A 80 -35.40 36.81 -6.01
CA GLY A 80 -33.99 37.23 -6.04
C GLY A 80 -33.30 37.05 -7.40
N CYS A 81 -33.86 36.22 -8.28
CA CYS A 81 -33.22 35.85 -9.55
C CYS A 81 -33.35 36.93 -10.64
N VAL A 82 -34.50 37.61 -10.70
CA VAL A 82 -34.75 38.64 -11.75
C VAL A 82 -33.85 39.85 -11.55
N SER A 83 -33.69 40.31 -10.29
CA SER A 83 -32.78 41.43 -9.98
C SER A 83 -31.34 41.11 -10.37
N ASN A 84 -30.85 39.94 -9.97
CA ASN A 84 -29.50 39.48 -10.29
C ASN A 84 -29.27 39.32 -11.80
N TYR A 85 -30.30 38.83 -12.53
CA TYR A 85 -30.26 38.73 -13.96
C TYR A 85 -30.17 40.12 -14.62
N MET A 86 -30.99 41.08 -14.20
CA MET A 86 -30.98 42.46 -14.73
C MET A 86 -29.63 43.14 -14.47
N ASP A 87 -29.03 42.88 -13.31
CA ASP A 87 -27.68 43.39 -13.02
C ASP A 87 -26.59 42.74 -13.89
N CYS A 88 -26.73 41.46 -14.23
CA CYS A 88 -25.86 40.81 -15.21
C CYS A 88 -26.05 41.41 -16.62
N VAL A 89 -27.26 41.64 -17.03
CA VAL A 89 -27.56 42.29 -18.33
C VAL A 89 -26.95 43.68 -18.43
N ARG A 90 -27.10 44.52 -17.39
CA ARG A 90 -26.51 45.86 -17.36
C ARG A 90 -24.97 45.82 -17.37
N ARG A 91 -24.36 44.87 -16.69
CA ARG A 91 -22.89 44.70 -16.73
C ARG A 91 -22.41 44.16 -18.06
N ALA A 92 -23.18 43.26 -18.68
CA ALA A 92 -22.87 42.74 -20.01
C ALA A 92 -22.93 43.83 -21.09
N ALA A 93 -23.79 44.83 -20.94
CA ALA A 93 -23.86 45.98 -21.85
C ALA A 93 -22.53 46.75 -21.98
N GLY A 94 -21.59 46.59 -21.06
CA GLY A 94 -20.22 47.09 -21.16
C GLY A 94 -19.27 46.18 -21.98
N ASN A 95 -19.76 45.30 -22.85
CA ASN A 95 -18.99 44.32 -23.62
C ASN A 95 -18.20 43.29 -22.78
N VAL A 96 -18.63 42.99 -21.58
CA VAL A 96 -18.03 41.97 -20.71
C VAL A 96 -19.01 40.81 -20.55
N GLU A 97 -18.56 39.60 -20.88
CA GLU A 97 -19.33 38.38 -20.64
C GLU A 97 -19.67 38.23 -19.17
N GLN A 98 -20.90 37.93 -18.85
CA GLN A 98 -21.39 37.70 -17.49
C GLN A 98 -21.86 36.27 -17.32
N VAL A 99 -21.54 35.67 -16.16
CA VAL A 99 -22.03 34.34 -15.76
C VAL A 99 -23.21 34.51 -14.82
N PHE A 100 -24.31 33.87 -15.14
CA PHE A 100 -25.55 33.90 -14.39
C PHE A 100 -25.97 32.49 -13.98
N ARG A 101 -26.12 32.27 -12.67
CA ARG A 101 -26.60 30.98 -12.14
C ARG A 101 -28.09 31.06 -11.83
N LEU A 102 -28.81 30.09 -12.39
CA LEU A 102 -30.22 29.89 -12.12
C LEU A 102 -30.41 29.11 -10.79
N PRO A 103 -31.52 29.33 -10.06
CA PRO A 103 -31.81 28.60 -8.83
C PRO A 103 -32.00 27.08 -9.02
N ASP A 104 -32.28 26.60 -10.22
CA ASP A 104 -32.35 25.18 -10.58
C ASP A 104 -30.97 24.53 -10.80
N GLY A 105 -29.90 25.31 -10.64
CA GLY A 105 -28.51 24.86 -10.76
C GLY A 105 -27.92 24.97 -12.16
N ARG A 106 -28.71 25.45 -13.17
CA ARG A 106 -28.17 25.75 -14.49
C ARG A 106 -27.32 27.03 -14.47
N THR A 107 -26.32 27.08 -15.33
CA THR A 107 -25.40 28.21 -15.46
C THR A 107 -25.43 28.70 -16.92
N HIS A 108 -25.77 29.97 -17.09
CA HIS A 108 -25.81 30.60 -18.40
C HIS A 108 -24.74 31.71 -18.50
N THR A 109 -24.16 31.90 -19.68
CA THR A 109 -23.40 33.11 -20.00
C THR A 109 -24.28 34.09 -20.72
N ILE A 110 -24.08 35.38 -20.44
CA ILE A 110 -24.80 36.49 -21.05
C ILE A 110 -23.77 37.41 -21.70
N GLN A 111 -23.86 37.60 -22.97
CA GLN A 111 -23.11 38.59 -23.72
C GLN A 111 -24.09 39.63 -24.30
N ALA A 112 -23.70 40.90 -24.27
CA ALA A 112 -24.50 41.99 -24.77
C ALA A 112 -23.71 42.81 -25.79
N LYS A 113 -24.39 43.20 -26.89
CA LYS A 113 -23.83 44.08 -27.91
C LYS A 113 -24.79 45.22 -28.20
N GLN A 114 -24.33 46.45 -28.00
CA GLN A 114 -25.08 47.63 -28.41
C GLN A 114 -25.08 47.75 -29.93
N VAL A 115 -26.26 47.82 -30.54
CA VAL A 115 -26.41 47.99 -31.99
C VAL A 115 -27.13 49.31 -32.25
N HIS A 116 -26.46 50.19 -32.99
CA HIS A 116 -26.99 51.53 -33.29
C HIS A 116 -28.36 51.39 -34.03
N GLU A 117 -29.34 52.18 -33.64
CA GLU A 117 -30.73 52.18 -34.15
C GLU A 117 -31.61 50.97 -33.73
N ILE A 118 -31.06 49.89 -33.17
CA ILE A 118 -31.85 48.72 -32.76
C ILE A 118 -32.02 48.70 -31.24
N GLY A 119 -30.92 48.90 -30.51
CA GLY A 119 -30.88 48.78 -29.07
C GLY A 119 -29.84 47.73 -28.62
N LEU A 120 -30.14 46.94 -27.62
CA LEU A 120 -29.24 45.96 -27.01
C LEU A 120 -29.58 44.55 -27.48
N VAL A 121 -28.61 43.88 -28.12
CA VAL A 121 -28.71 42.46 -28.50
C VAL A 121 -28.01 41.64 -27.44
N LEU A 122 -28.72 40.70 -26.79
CA LEU A 122 -28.20 39.78 -25.80
C LEU A 122 -28.17 38.37 -26.38
N THR A 123 -27.06 37.69 -26.16
CA THR A 123 -26.94 36.27 -26.46
C THR A 123 -26.71 35.49 -25.15
N HIS A 124 -27.39 34.38 -25.05
CA HIS A 124 -27.38 33.50 -23.86
C HIS A 124 -26.95 32.11 -24.29
N GLU A 125 -26.01 31.54 -23.54
CA GLU A 125 -25.55 30.18 -23.77
C GLU A 125 -25.64 29.38 -22.45
N ASP A 126 -26.23 28.18 -22.51
CA ASP A 126 -26.24 27.27 -21.40
C ASP A 126 -24.85 26.56 -21.31
N VAL A 127 -24.09 26.91 -20.32
CA VAL A 127 -22.73 26.39 -20.08
C VAL A 127 -22.68 25.43 -18.87
N THR A 128 -23.85 24.95 -18.47
CA THR A 128 -23.96 24.10 -17.23
C THR A 128 -23.09 22.86 -17.32
N GLU A 129 -23.16 22.12 -18.42
CA GLU A 129 -22.35 20.89 -18.58
C GLU A 129 -20.86 21.22 -18.68
N ARG A 130 -20.51 22.30 -19.41
CA ARG A 130 -19.12 22.75 -19.50
C ARG A 130 -18.56 23.13 -18.13
N CYS A 131 -19.28 23.94 -17.37
CA CYS A 131 -18.86 24.34 -16.02
C CYS A 131 -18.77 23.15 -15.05
N ARG A 132 -19.69 22.19 -15.14
CA ARG A 132 -19.63 20.96 -14.35
C ARG A 132 -18.42 20.11 -14.72
N SER A 133 -18.17 19.93 -16.00
CA SER A 133 -17.02 19.17 -16.50
C SER A 133 -15.71 19.83 -16.11
N GLU A 134 -15.60 21.16 -16.27
CA GLU A 134 -14.41 21.92 -15.85
C GLU A 134 -14.18 21.82 -14.34
N ALA A 135 -15.24 21.94 -13.52
CA ALA A 135 -15.17 21.76 -12.07
C ALA A 135 -14.77 20.33 -11.69
N GLN A 136 -15.29 19.32 -12.39
CA GLN A 136 -14.95 17.93 -12.18
C GLN A 136 -13.50 17.64 -12.58
N ILE A 137 -13.02 18.17 -13.69
CA ILE A 137 -11.62 18.07 -14.13
C ILE A 137 -10.70 18.72 -13.10
N ALA A 138 -11.05 19.93 -12.63
CA ALA A 138 -10.29 20.61 -11.59
C ALA A 138 -10.27 19.84 -10.27
N HIS A 139 -11.39 19.22 -9.88
CA HIS A 139 -11.45 18.37 -8.71
C HIS A 139 -10.57 17.12 -8.86
N MET A 140 -10.67 16.43 -10.00
CA MET A 140 -9.86 15.23 -10.30
C MET A 140 -8.36 15.54 -10.40
N ALA A 141 -7.97 16.75 -10.76
CA ALA A 141 -6.57 17.17 -10.78
C ALA A 141 -5.96 17.21 -9.38
N HIS A 142 -6.76 17.37 -8.33
CA HIS A 142 -6.33 17.57 -6.96
C HIS A 142 -6.79 16.49 -5.95
N HIS A 143 -7.69 15.60 -6.36
CA HIS A 143 -8.23 14.55 -5.50
C HIS A 143 -8.06 13.16 -6.11
N ASP A 144 -7.94 12.16 -5.25
CA ASP A 144 -7.90 10.74 -5.64
C ASP A 144 -9.32 10.26 -6.02
N ALA A 145 -9.46 9.69 -7.20
CA ALA A 145 -10.76 9.30 -7.76
C ALA A 145 -11.47 8.18 -6.98
N LEU A 146 -10.73 7.37 -6.20
CA LEU A 146 -11.30 6.26 -5.44
C LEU A 146 -11.81 6.70 -4.06
N THR A 147 -11.01 7.50 -3.36
CA THR A 147 -11.21 7.84 -1.94
C THR A 147 -11.70 9.26 -1.72
N ASP A 148 -11.67 10.08 -2.75
CA ASP A 148 -11.98 11.52 -2.67
C ASP A 148 -11.13 12.30 -1.65
N LEU A 149 -9.97 11.75 -1.30
CA LEU A 149 -8.95 12.44 -0.51
C LEU A 149 -8.11 13.34 -1.43
N PRO A 150 -7.46 14.38 -0.91
CA PRO A 150 -6.36 15.05 -1.59
C PRO A 150 -5.41 14.03 -2.22
N ASN A 151 -5.04 14.26 -3.48
CA ASN A 151 -4.01 13.47 -4.14
C ASN A 151 -2.61 14.02 -3.81
N ARG A 152 -1.56 13.39 -4.37
CA ARG A 152 -0.17 13.79 -4.16
C ARG A 152 0.09 15.27 -4.52
N ILE A 153 -0.55 15.78 -5.57
CA ILE A 153 -0.36 17.17 -6.02
C ILE A 153 -0.86 18.14 -4.95
N LEU A 154 -2.12 17.99 -4.53
CA LEU A 154 -2.72 18.84 -3.52
C LEU A 154 -2.02 18.70 -2.16
N PHE A 155 -1.55 17.50 -1.82
CA PHE A 155 -0.78 17.27 -0.60
C PHE A 155 0.51 18.10 -0.57
N VAL A 156 1.30 18.06 -1.65
CA VAL A 156 2.57 18.82 -1.77
C VAL A 156 2.30 20.32 -1.74
N GLU A 157 1.26 20.79 -2.41
CA GLU A 157 0.85 22.20 -2.40
C GLU A 157 0.50 22.66 -0.98
N ARG A 158 -0.32 21.90 -0.25
CA ARG A 158 -0.69 22.19 1.14
C ARG A 158 0.53 22.17 2.07
N LEU A 159 1.37 21.13 1.95
CA LEU A 159 2.60 21.05 2.73
C LEU A 159 3.50 22.26 2.47
N SER A 160 3.67 22.66 1.20
CA SER A 160 4.44 23.85 0.83
C SER A 160 3.87 25.14 1.44
N HIS A 161 2.54 25.21 1.55
CA HIS A 161 1.88 26.35 2.19
C HIS A 161 2.11 26.36 3.70
N GLU A 162 1.94 25.22 4.37
CA GLU A 162 2.11 25.12 5.82
C GLU A 162 3.57 25.32 6.24
N LEU A 163 4.54 24.85 5.46
CA LEU A 163 5.97 25.04 5.73
C LEU A 163 6.39 26.53 5.80
N LYS A 164 5.61 27.45 5.23
CA LYS A 164 5.84 28.89 5.42
C LYS A 164 5.61 29.33 6.87
N ARG A 165 4.82 28.58 7.64
CA ARG A 165 4.56 28.83 9.07
C ARG A 165 5.68 28.33 9.96
N VAL A 166 6.40 27.28 9.56
CA VAL A 166 7.60 26.78 10.26
C VAL A 166 8.65 27.86 10.43
N LYS A 167 8.80 28.76 9.44
CA LYS A 167 9.68 29.95 9.54
C LYS A 167 9.29 30.92 10.65
N ARG A 168 8.11 30.75 11.26
CA ARG A 168 7.60 31.54 12.40
C ARG A 168 7.69 30.80 13.73
N GLY A 169 8.33 29.60 13.75
CA GLY A 169 8.53 28.79 14.96
C GLY A 169 7.46 27.73 15.21
N GLU A 170 6.54 27.49 14.27
CA GLU A 170 5.58 26.39 14.37
C GLU A 170 6.24 25.06 13.94
N LEU A 171 5.85 23.96 14.58
CA LEU A 171 6.26 22.61 14.17
C LEU A 171 5.18 21.96 13.30
N ILE A 172 5.61 21.21 12.31
CA ILE A 172 4.74 20.46 11.40
C ILE A 172 5.29 19.03 11.28
N ALA A 173 4.43 18.02 11.37
CA ALA A 173 4.82 16.65 11.09
C ALA A 173 4.17 16.16 9.78
N VAL A 174 4.96 15.39 9.04
CA VAL A 174 4.49 14.58 7.91
C VAL A 174 4.51 13.14 8.34
N LEU A 175 3.37 12.48 8.22
CA LEU A 175 3.23 11.05 8.46
C LEU A 175 3.00 10.36 7.11
N ALA A 176 3.85 9.41 6.75
CA ALA A 176 3.66 8.49 5.64
C ALA A 176 3.09 7.18 6.18
N LEU A 177 2.04 6.66 5.55
CA LEU A 177 1.30 5.50 6.00
C LEU A 177 1.17 4.48 4.88
N ASP A 178 1.25 3.19 5.22
CA ASP A 178 1.08 2.09 4.27
C ASP A 178 0.29 0.95 4.95
N LEU A 179 -0.70 0.40 4.24
CA LEU A 179 -1.53 -0.68 4.77
C LEU A 179 -0.79 -2.01 4.71
N ASP A 180 -0.57 -2.59 5.86
CA ASP A 180 0.16 -3.85 5.96
C ASP A 180 -0.63 -4.98 5.29
N HIS A 181 0.07 -5.74 4.43
CA HIS A 181 -0.48 -6.89 3.70
C HIS A 181 -1.65 -6.58 2.74
N PHE A 182 -1.85 -5.34 2.30
CA PHE A 182 -2.93 -4.97 1.38
C PHE A 182 -2.90 -5.78 0.06
N LYS A 183 -1.71 -6.08 -0.45
CA LYS A 183 -1.56 -6.96 -1.61
C LYS A 183 -2.19 -8.33 -1.39
N THR A 184 -2.03 -8.91 -0.20
CA THR A 184 -2.64 -10.21 0.14
C THR A 184 -4.17 -10.15 0.12
N VAL A 185 -4.75 -9.02 0.54
CA VAL A 185 -6.21 -8.79 0.45
C VAL A 185 -6.65 -8.80 -1.01
N ASN A 186 -5.94 -8.06 -1.89
CA ASN A 186 -6.23 -8.06 -3.32
C ASN A 186 -6.08 -9.44 -3.98
N ASP A 187 -4.99 -10.13 -3.66
CA ASP A 187 -4.69 -11.45 -4.25
C ASP A 187 -5.70 -12.53 -3.78
N THR A 188 -6.29 -12.37 -2.59
CA THR A 188 -7.21 -13.35 -2.00
C THR A 188 -8.68 -13.04 -2.29
N LEU A 189 -9.09 -11.76 -2.17
CA LEU A 189 -10.49 -11.32 -2.23
C LEU A 189 -10.82 -10.51 -3.49
N GLY A 190 -9.81 -10.18 -4.28
CA GLY A 190 -9.93 -9.42 -5.53
C GLY A 190 -9.90 -7.89 -5.35
N HIS A 191 -9.54 -7.19 -6.42
CA HIS A 191 -9.40 -5.72 -6.42
C HIS A 191 -10.67 -4.95 -5.99
N PRO A 192 -11.91 -5.37 -6.33
CA PRO A 192 -13.09 -4.64 -5.87
C PRO A 192 -13.24 -4.58 -4.36
N VAL A 193 -12.84 -5.65 -3.63
CA VAL A 193 -12.84 -5.67 -2.16
C VAL A 193 -11.72 -4.80 -1.61
N GLY A 194 -10.54 -4.81 -2.25
CA GLY A 194 -9.45 -3.91 -1.90
C GLY A 194 -9.80 -2.43 -2.07
N ASP A 195 -10.48 -2.08 -3.16
CA ASP A 195 -10.94 -0.72 -3.41
C ASP A 195 -11.93 -0.23 -2.34
N GLU A 196 -12.85 -1.10 -1.91
CA GLU A 196 -13.80 -0.76 -0.84
C GLU A 196 -13.10 -0.64 0.51
N LEU A 197 -12.11 -1.51 0.79
CA LEU A 197 -11.27 -1.38 1.97
C LEU A 197 -10.54 -0.02 2.00
N LEU A 198 -9.98 0.43 0.88
CA LEU A 198 -9.32 1.73 0.77
C LEU A 198 -10.26 2.91 1.04
N ARG A 199 -11.53 2.85 0.62
CA ARG A 199 -12.54 3.86 0.95
C ARG A 199 -12.82 3.90 2.46
N HIS A 200 -13.02 2.75 3.07
CA HIS A 200 -13.23 2.66 4.52
C HIS A 200 -12.03 3.14 5.33
N VAL A 201 -10.79 2.85 4.86
CA VAL A 201 -9.56 3.38 5.47
C VAL A 201 -9.53 4.89 5.36
N ALA A 202 -9.82 5.45 4.19
CA ALA A 202 -9.86 6.91 4.00
C ALA A 202 -10.84 7.59 4.96
N ASP A 203 -12.02 7.01 5.17
CA ASP A 203 -13.01 7.54 6.11
C ASP A 203 -12.55 7.47 7.57
N ARG A 204 -11.90 6.36 7.96
CA ARG A 204 -11.29 6.25 9.29
C ARG A 204 -10.17 7.28 9.49
N LEU A 205 -9.30 7.46 8.50
CA LEU A 205 -8.23 8.45 8.55
C LEU A 205 -8.78 9.88 8.65
N ARG A 206 -9.82 10.22 7.87
CA ARG A 206 -10.52 11.52 8.01
C ARG A 206 -11.03 11.75 9.42
N SER A 207 -11.60 10.72 10.06
CA SER A 207 -12.11 10.82 11.43
C SER A 207 -11.00 10.95 12.49
N CYS A 208 -9.76 10.60 12.14
CA CYS A 208 -8.61 10.67 13.03
C CYS A 208 -7.92 12.04 13.03
N ILE A 209 -8.20 12.93 12.09
CA ILE A 209 -7.51 14.21 11.97
C ILE A 209 -8.40 15.38 12.39
N ARG A 210 -7.79 16.56 12.63
CA ARG A 210 -8.49 17.81 12.94
C ARG A 210 -8.69 18.62 11.65
N GLU A 211 -9.54 19.63 11.67
CA GLU A 211 -9.81 20.52 10.53
C GLU A 211 -8.54 21.14 9.90
N PRO A 212 -7.54 21.61 10.67
CA PRO A 212 -6.31 22.17 10.07
C PRO A 212 -5.34 21.14 9.51
N ASP A 213 -5.51 19.85 9.87
CA ASP A 213 -4.67 18.78 9.36
C ASP A 213 -5.14 18.34 7.96
N THR A 214 -4.25 17.72 7.20
CA THR A 214 -4.60 17.19 5.88
C THR A 214 -4.29 15.71 5.82
N VAL A 215 -5.24 14.90 5.37
CA VAL A 215 -4.99 13.51 4.95
C VAL A 215 -5.09 13.43 3.43
N ALA A 216 -4.21 12.64 2.83
CA ALA A 216 -4.13 12.42 1.39
C ALA A 216 -3.89 10.95 1.07
N ARG A 217 -4.25 10.53 -0.15
CA ARG A 217 -3.81 9.27 -0.73
C ARG A 217 -2.79 9.55 -1.82
N LEU A 218 -1.59 8.97 -1.69
CA LEU A 218 -0.49 9.20 -2.61
C LEU A 218 -0.50 8.25 -3.81
N GLY A 219 -1.11 7.06 -3.64
CA GLY A 219 -1.28 6.02 -4.65
C GLY A 219 -1.33 4.63 -4.02
N GLY A 220 -1.90 3.64 -4.70
CA GLY A 220 -1.98 2.28 -4.17
C GLY A 220 -2.60 2.21 -2.77
N ASP A 221 -1.86 1.68 -1.81
CA ASP A 221 -2.16 1.57 -0.38
C ASP A 221 -1.44 2.62 0.48
N GLU A 222 -0.81 3.62 -0.16
CA GLU A 222 -0.07 4.68 0.50
C GLU A 222 -0.93 5.90 0.79
N PHE A 223 -0.94 6.31 2.07
CA PHE A 223 -1.58 7.54 2.54
C PHE A 223 -0.54 8.46 3.19
N ALA A 224 -0.89 9.74 3.31
CA ALA A 224 -0.06 10.69 4.03
C ALA A 224 -0.91 11.66 4.85
N ILE A 225 -0.35 12.15 5.96
CA ILE A 225 -0.99 13.16 6.81
C ILE A 225 -0.02 14.30 7.04
N ILE A 226 -0.51 15.54 6.88
CA ILE A 226 0.15 16.75 7.38
C ILE A 226 -0.51 17.08 8.71
N MET A 227 0.25 17.02 9.78
CA MET A 227 -0.18 17.47 11.10
C MET A 227 0.42 18.84 11.36
N THR A 228 -0.43 19.80 11.63
CA THR A 228 -0.04 21.21 11.87
C THR A 228 -0.13 21.58 13.34
N GLN A 229 0.51 22.70 13.72
CA GLN A 229 0.41 23.27 15.08
C GLN A 229 0.82 22.27 16.19
N LEU A 230 1.91 21.52 15.97
CA LEU A 230 2.48 20.68 17.01
C LEU A 230 3.13 21.57 18.08
N ARG A 231 3.01 21.16 19.33
CA ARG A 231 3.74 21.75 20.47
C ARG A 231 5.11 21.12 20.62
N GLU A 232 5.17 19.82 20.40
CA GLU A 232 6.37 18.99 20.46
C GLU A 232 6.27 17.83 19.47
N PRO A 233 7.38 17.23 19.02
CA PRO A 233 7.36 16.10 18.09
C PRO A 233 6.51 14.92 18.58
N GLN A 234 6.42 14.70 19.90
CA GLN A 234 5.64 13.64 20.53
C GLN A 234 4.14 13.74 20.25
N ASP A 235 3.63 14.91 19.91
CA ASP A 235 2.23 15.07 19.49
C ASP A 235 1.90 14.21 18.26
N ALA A 236 2.88 14.00 17.37
CA ALA A 236 2.72 13.12 16.21
C ALA A 236 2.52 11.65 16.60
N VAL A 237 3.11 11.20 17.70
CA VAL A 237 2.91 9.83 18.22
C VAL A 237 1.48 9.61 18.68
N ILE A 238 0.86 10.64 19.26
CA ILE A 238 -0.55 10.56 19.70
C ILE A 238 -1.46 10.35 18.48
N LEU A 239 -1.20 11.06 17.39
CA LEU A 239 -1.93 10.87 16.13
C LEU A 239 -1.64 9.49 15.51
N ALA A 240 -0.38 9.09 15.43
CA ALA A 240 0.02 7.80 14.87
C ALA A 240 -0.65 6.62 15.61
N ARG A 241 -0.68 6.67 16.95
CA ARG A 241 -1.39 5.69 17.79
C ARG A 241 -2.89 5.66 17.47
N ARG A 242 -3.55 6.82 17.45
CA ARG A 242 -4.98 6.93 17.13
C ARG A 242 -5.32 6.38 15.75
N VAL A 243 -4.49 6.68 14.76
CA VAL A 243 -4.63 6.16 13.40
C VAL A 243 -4.51 4.65 13.40
N ARG A 244 -3.44 4.10 14.00
CA ARG A 244 -3.25 2.66 14.07
C ARG A 244 -4.40 1.96 14.79
N GLU A 245 -4.81 2.43 15.97
CA GLU A 245 -5.95 1.89 16.72
C GLU A 245 -7.25 1.92 15.92
N SER A 246 -7.43 2.92 15.06
CA SER A 246 -8.61 3.02 14.19
C SER A 246 -8.54 2.04 13.03
N VAL A 247 -7.37 1.93 12.37
CA VAL A 247 -7.18 1.07 11.19
C VAL A 247 -7.13 -0.41 11.57
N SER A 248 -6.54 -0.78 12.72
CA SER A 248 -6.44 -2.18 13.17
C SER A 248 -7.78 -2.82 13.59
N ARG A 249 -8.84 -2.03 13.76
CA ARG A 249 -10.19 -2.58 13.99
C ARG A 249 -10.69 -3.26 12.73
N ALA A 250 -11.41 -4.39 12.89
CA ALA A 250 -12.00 -5.11 11.77
C ALA A 250 -12.83 -4.21 10.84
N PHE A 251 -12.66 -4.41 9.55
CA PHE A 251 -13.49 -3.82 8.50
C PHE A 251 -14.52 -4.84 8.05
N HIS A 252 -15.73 -4.38 7.81
CA HIS A 252 -16.78 -5.19 7.22
C HIS A 252 -16.99 -4.71 5.79
N VAL A 253 -16.50 -5.48 4.84
CA VAL A 253 -16.57 -5.16 3.42
C VAL A 253 -17.34 -6.28 2.72
N ASN A 254 -18.54 -5.98 2.25
CA ASN A 254 -19.48 -6.97 1.76
C ASN A 254 -19.69 -8.09 2.82
N ASP A 255 -19.50 -9.35 2.44
CA ASP A 255 -19.64 -10.51 3.35
C ASP A 255 -18.31 -10.89 4.04
N HIS A 256 -17.26 -10.05 3.93
CA HIS A 256 -15.93 -10.33 4.47
C HIS A 256 -15.62 -9.46 5.69
N GLN A 257 -15.04 -10.09 6.70
CA GLN A 257 -14.40 -9.39 7.81
C GLN A 257 -12.89 -9.36 7.55
N ILE A 258 -12.35 -8.15 7.37
CA ILE A 258 -10.93 -7.93 7.06
C ILE A 258 -10.27 -7.27 8.27
N ILE A 259 -9.15 -7.83 8.71
CA ILE A 259 -8.29 -7.24 9.72
C ILE A 259 -6.97 -6.91 9.05
N THR A 260 -6.55 -5.68 9.12
CA THR A 260 -5.25 -5.19 8.62
C THR A 260 -4.66 -4.25 9.66
N ASP A 261 -3.39 -3.92 9.55
CA ASP A 261 -2.73 -2.89 10.35
C ASP A 261 -2.11 -1.84 9.42
N VAL A 262 -1.47 -0.84 9.99
CA VAL A 262 -0.82 0.24 9.25
C VAL A 262 0.56 0.51 9.83
N SER A 263 1.56 0.55 8.97
CA SER A 263 2.90 1.03 9.31
C SER A 263 2.99 2.52 9.04
N ILE A 264 3.67 3.27 9.93
CA ILE A 264 3.70 4.74 9.88
C ILE A 264 5.13 5.23 10.03
N GLY A 265 5.58 6.07 9.10
CA GLY A 265 6.83 6.82 9.20
C GLY A 265 6.55 8.31 9.44
N MET A 266 7.34 8.95 10.28
CA MET A 266 7.14 10.34 10.66
C MET A 266 8.40 11.18 10.46
N SER A 267 8.25 12.39 9.92
CA SER A 267 9.28 13.42 9.86
C SER A 267 8.73 14.74 10.39
N VAL A 268 9.57 15.53 11.03
CA VAL A 268 9.17 16.79 11.68
C VAL A 268 9.96 17.98 11.14
N ALA A 269 9.26 18.98 10.64
CA ALA A 269 9.87 20.25 10.26
C ALA A 269 9.99 21.20 11.47
N PRO A 270 11.11 21.95 11.59
CA PRO A 270 12.20 22.12 10.61
C PRO A 270 13.33 21.09 10.73
N GLU A 271 13.36 20.22 11.75
CA GLU A 271 14.49 19.38 12.14
C GLU A 271 14.85 18.37 11.04
N ASP A 272 13.84 17.71 10.47
CA ASP A 272 14.01 16.71 9.43
C ASP A 272 13.93 17.28 8.01
N GLY A 273 13.77 18.59 7.88
CA GLY A 273 13.74 19.29 6.60
C GLY A 273 12.77 20.46 6.56
N THR A 274 12.95 21.32 5.53
CA THR A 274 12.13 22.53 5.31
C THR A 274 11.49 22.55 3.93
N GLU A 275 11.75 21.53 3.12
CA GLU A 275 11.18 21.37 1.78
C GLU A 275 10.24 20.15 1.74
N PRO A 276 9.12 20.21 1.01
CA PRO A 276 8.13 19.12 0.96
C PRO A 276 8.71 17.77 0.56
N ASP A 277 9.55 17.75 -0.47
CA ASP A 277 10.13 16.52 -1.00
C ASP A 277 11.11 15.86 -0.02
N VAL A 278 11.82 16.69 0.78
CA VAL A 278 12.74 16.20 1.81
C VAL A 278 11.96 15.54 2.95
N LEU A 279 10.92 16.21 3.44
CA LEU A 279 10.08 15.67 4.52
C LEU A 279 9.35 14.41 4.11
N LEU A 280 8.75 14.37 2.91
CA LEU A 280 8.12 13.17 2.40
C LEU A 280 9.12 12.01 2.28
N LYS A 281 10.30 12.27 1.70
CA LYS A 281 11.36 11.27 1.60
C LYS A 281 11.78 10.75 2.98
N ASN A 282 11.93 11.63 3.97
CA ASN A 282 12.36 11.27 5.31
C ASN A 282 11.25 10.50 6.06
N ALA A 283 9.97 10.86 5.87
CA ALA A 283 8.84 10.09 6.38
C ALA A 283 8.77 8.69 5.74
N ASP A 284 9.01 8.56 4.43
CA ASP A 284 9.06 7.27 3.73
C ASP A 284 10.21 6.38 4.24
N MET A 285 11.37 6.96 4.53
CA MET A 285 12.48 6.21 5.14
C MET A 285 12.13 5.70 6.54
N ALA A 286 11.44 6.51 7.34
CA ALA A 286 10.94 6.11 8.65
C ALA A 286 9.86 5.01 8.54
N LEU A 287 8.96 5.13 7.57
CA LEU A 287 7.94 4.11 7.27
C LEU A 287 8.58 2.78 6.90
N TYR A 288 9.63 2.81 6.09
CA TYR A 288 10.38 1.62 5.78
C TYR A 288 11.01 0.98 7.02
N GLY A 289 11.56 1.80 7.93
CA GLY A 289 12.05 1.34 9.23
C GLY A 289 10.95 0.65 10.07
N ALA A 290 9.75 1.25 10.12
CA ALA A 290 8.60 0.67 10.82
C ALA A 290 8.18 -0.70 10.24
N LYS A 291 8.21 -0.85 8.91
CA LYS A 291 7.97 -2.16 8.25
C LYS A 291 9.03 -3.21 8.63
N GLY A 292 10.28 -2.80 8.77
CA GLY A 292 11.38 -3.66 9.20
C GLY A 292 11.29 -4.12 10.65
N ASP A 293 10.65 -3.34 11.54
CA ASP A 293 10.44 -3.67 12.95
C ASP A 293 9.28 -4.64 13.20
N GLY A 294 8.71 -5.23 12.16
CA GLY A 294 7.61 -6.19 12.27
C GLY A 294 6.26 -5.66 11.84
N ARG A 295 6.19 -4.46 11.25
CA ARG A 295 4.96 -3.79 10.80
C ARG A 295 4.02 -3.39 11.94
N GLY A 296 2.87 -2.81 11.63
CA GLY A 296 1.89 -2.39 12.61
C GLY A 296 2.47 -1.48 13.69
N THR A 297 3.39 -0.61 13.35
CA THR A 297 4.09 0.28 14.28
C THR A 297 4.42 1.62 13.61
N TRP A 298 5.07 2.51 14.36
CA TRP A 298 5.51 3.80 13.85
C TRP A 298 6.97 4.08 14.21
N ARG A 299 7.65 4.86 13.35
CA ARG A 299 8.98 5.40 13.60
C ARG A 299 9.10 6.86 13.22
N PHE A 300 9.92 7.59 13.94
CA PHE A 300 10.45 8.86 13.48
C PHE A 300 11.62 8.63 12.52
N PHE A 301 11.82 9.60 11.65
CA PHE A 301 13.02 9.65 10.84
C PHE A 301 14.26 9.85 11.72
N GLU A 302 15.30 9.12 11.42
CA GLU A 302 16.63 9.25 12.00
C GLU A 302 17.64 9.37 10.85
N PRO A 303 18.61 10.30 10.88
CA PRO A 303 19.57 10.50 9.79
C PRO A 303 20.30 9.23 9.35
N GLU A 304 20.54 8.29 10.27
CA GLU A 304 21.15 6.99 10.00
C GLU A 304 20.32 6.10 9.07
N MET A 305 19.02 6.35 8.96
CA MET A 305 18.12 5.59 8.06
C MET A 305 18.47 5.82 6.58
N ASP A 306 18.86 7.04 6.18
CA ASP A 306 19.31 7.29 4.80
C ASP A 306 20.56 6.48 4.46
N THR A 307 21.48 6.37 5.42
CA THR A 307 22.71 5.57 5.26
C THR A 307 22.37 4.08 5.16
N LYS A 308 21.50 3.57 6.04
CA LYS A 308 21.04 2.18 6.02
C LYS A 308 20.29 1.84 4.71
N MET A 309 19.43 2.73 4.23
CA MET A 309 18.73 2.51 2.96
C MET A 309 19.67 2.47 1.75
N ARG A 310 20.66 3.37 1.70
CA ARG A 310 21.67 3.34 0.64
C ARG A 310 22.49 2.05 0.69
N ALA A 311 22.97 1.68 1.87
CA ALA A 311 23.71 0.43 2.06
C ALA A 311 22.88 -0.79 1.61
N ARG A 312 21.58 -0.82 1.96
CA ARG A 312 20.67 -1.89 1.54
C ARG A 312 20.47 -1.95 0.03
N ARG A 313 20.33 -0.79 -0.64
CA ARG A 313 20.19 -0.76 -2.10
C ARG A 313 21.42 -1.29 -2.81
N VAL A 314 22.61 -0.95 -2.29
CA VAL A 314 23.88 -1.50 -2.80
C VAL A 314 23.95 -3.01 -2.54
N LEU A 315 23.52 -3.45 -1.33
CA LEU A 315 23.45 -4.87 -0.98
C LEU A 315 22.53 -5.64 -1.94
N GLU A 316 21.36 -5.10 -2.27
CA GLU A 316 20.41 -5.70 -3.22
C GLU A 316 21.02 -5.85 -4.63
N MET A 317 21.72 -4.82 -5.10
CA MET A 317 22.38 -4.87 -6.41
C MET A 317 23.45 -5.97 -6.45
N ASP A 318 24.30 -6.03 -5.43
CA ASP A 318 25.36 -7.03 -5.36
C ASP A 318 24.81 -8.44 -5.18
N LEU A 319 23.71 -8.59 -4.41
CA LEU A 319 23.05 -9.87 -4.19
C LEU A 319 22.53 -10.50 -5.49
N ARG A 320 22.05 -9.69 -6.43
CA ARG A 320 21.60 -10.15 -7.76
C ARG A 320 22.70 -10.81 -8.56
N GLU A 321 23.93 -10.35 -8.37
CA GLU A 321 25.10 -10.86 -9.10
C GLU A 321 25.84 -11.96 -8.32
N ALA A 322 25.65 -12.04 -7.01
CA ALA A 322 26.39 -12.92 -6.11
C ALA A 322 26.33 -14.40 -6.51
N LEU A 323 25.16 -14.87 -6.98
CA LEU A 323 24.99 -16.25 -7.42
C LEU A 323 25.82 -16.56 -8.67
N ALA A 324 25.82 -15.65 -9.65
CA ALA A 324 26.59 -15.81 -10.89
C ALA A 324 28.11 -15.69 -10.65
N LYS A 325 28.51 -14.87 -9.67
CA LYS A 325 29.91 -14.68 -9.27
C LYS A 325 30.43 -15.81 -8.36
N GLY A 326 29.58 -16.72 -7.89
CA GLY A 326 29.99 -17.81 -7.01
C GLY A 326 30.41 -17.34 -5.61
N GLU A 327 29.80 -16.25 -5.12
CA GLU A 327 30.16 -15.64 -3.83
C GLU A 327 29.51 -16.33 -2.63
N PHE A 328 28.58 -17.27 -2.86
CA PHE A 328 27.95 -18.04 -1.79
C PHE A 328 28.76 -19.29 -1.43
N GLN A 329 28.77 -19.61 -0.14
CA GLN A 329 29.37 -20.81 0.44
C GLN A 329 28.40 -21.41 1.45
N LEU A 330 28.47 -22.73 1.65
CA LEU A 330 27.75 -23.41 2.73
C LEU A 330 28.71 -23.81 3.84
N TYR A 331 28.33 -23.46 5.06
CA TYR A 331 28.91 -23.96 6.29
C TYR A 331 27.95 -24.97 6.90
N TYR A 332 28.45 -25.89 7.69
CA TYR A 332 27.69 -27.01 8.21
C TYR A 332 27.88 -27.08 9.73
N GLN A 333 26.79 -27.02 10.47
CA GLN A 333 26.82 -27.14 11.92
C GLN A 333 26.30 -28.50 12.34
N PRO A 334 27.02 -29.27 13.20
CA PRO A 334 26.61 -30.60 13.60
C PRO A 334 25.41 -30.56 14.56
N LEU A 335 24.45 -31.45 14.30
CA LEU A 335 23.40 -31.86 15.23
C LEU A 335 23.83 -33.17 15.86
N VAL A 336 23.82 -33.19 17.19
CA VAL A 336 24.36 -34.27 18.01
C VAL A 336 23.26 -34.91 18.83
N THR A 337 23.21 -36.22 18.88
CA THR A 337 22.26 -36.94 19.75
C THR A 337 22.67 -36.76 21.21
N VAL A 338 21.69 -36.55 22.10
CA VAL A 338 21.94 -36.39 23.56
C VAL A 338 22.51 -37.66 24.17
N ILE A 339 21.95 -38.83 23.83
CA ILE A 339 22.25 -40.13 24.48
C ILE A 339 23.72 -40.57 24.33
N ASN A 340 24.29 -40.42 23.12
CA ASN A 340 25.63 -40.96 22.84
C ASN A 340 26.60 -39.92 22.28
N LYS A 341 26.18 -38.64 22.23
CA LYS A 341 26.95 -37.49 21.73
C LYS A 341 27.50 -37.71 20.30
N GLN A 342 26.78 -38.48 19.45
CA GLN A 342 27.18 -38.75 18.08
C GLN A 342 26.53 -37.77 17.13
N VAL A 343 27.27 -37.34 16.09
CA VAL A 343 26.75 -36.53 15.01
C VAL A 343 25.70 -37.30 14.20
N ARG A 344 24.50 -36.77 14.08
CA ARG A 344 23.39 -37.36 13.34
C ARG A 344 23.06 -36.64 12.06
N ALA A 345 23.25 -35.33 12.05
CA ALA A 345 22.98 -34.48 10.90
C ALA A 345 23.91 -33.27 10.91
N PHE A 346 23.90 -32.54 9.81
CA PHE A 346 24.46 -31.19 9.74
C PHE A 346 23.41 -30.25 9.17
N GLU A 347 23.28 -29.09 9.78
CA GLU A 347 22.51 -27.97 9.21
C GLU A 347 23.41 -27.20 8.25
N ALA A 348 22.90 -27.00 7.02
CA ALA A 348 23.57 -26.22 5.98
C ALA A 348 23.21 -24.74 6.13
N LEU A 349 24.20 -23.95 6.48
CA LEU A 349 24.09 -22.53 6.76
C LEU A 349 24.79 -21.72 5.68
N ILE A 350 24.03 -20.94 4.91
CA ILE A 350 24.57 -20.10 3.85
C ILE A 350 25.46 -18.99 4.41
N ARG A 351 26.55 -18.70 3.68
CA ARG A 351 27.46 -17.58 3.92
C ARG A 351 27.69 -16.85 2.60
N TRP A 352 27.67 -15.55 2.64
CA TRP A 352 27.96 -14.72 1.49
C TRP A 352 29.29 -14.00 1.67
N ASN A 353 30.29 -14.40 0.88
CA ASN A 353 31.57 -13.73 0.84
C ASN A 353 31.55 -12.66 -0.26
N ARG A 354 31.02 -11.48 0.08
CA ARG A 354 30.82 -10.37 -0.84
C ARG A 354 32.16 -9.78 -1.25
N SER A 355 32.39 -9.68 -2.56
CA SER A 355 33.62 -9.09 -3.12
C SER A 355 33.91 -7.71 -2.53
N ASN A 356 35.14 -7.47 -2.09
CA ASN A 356 35.61 -6.23 -1.45
C ASN A 356 34.97 -5.84 -0.10
N HIS A 357 34.02 -6.59 0.41
CA HIS A 357 33.33 -6.28 1.68
C HIS A 357 33.49 -7.41 2.72
N GLY A 358 33.91 -8.60 2.31
CA GLY A 358 34.07 -9.76 3.18
C GLY A 358 32.78 -10.51 3.47
N LEU A 359 32.72 -11.19 4.60
CA LEU A 359 31.60 -12.05 4.98
C LEU A 359 30.41 -11.23 5.45
N VAL A 360 29.28 -11.34 4.74
CA VAL A 360 27.99 -10.70 5.08
C VAL A 360 27.14 -11.69 5.88
N SER A 361 26.51 -11.19 6.95
CA SER A 361 25.65 -12.01 7.82
C SER A 361 24.35 -12.44 7.09
N PRO A 362 23.92 -13.71 7.25
CA PRO A 362 22.60 -14.14 6.78
C PRO A 362 21.44 -13.25 7.25
N ALA A 363 21.48 -12.77 8.47
CA ALA A 363 20.47 -11.86 9.02
C ALA A 363 20.38 -10.53 8.27
N GLU A 364 21.44 -10.14 7.53
CA GLU A 364 21.46 -8.91 6.75
C GLU A 364 20.91 -9.11 5.33
N PHE A 365 21.28 -10.22 4.64
CA PHE A 365 20.93 -10.40 3.24
C PHE A 365 19.71 -11.31 2.97
N ILE A 366 19.37 -12.23 3.86
CA ILE A 366 18.20 -13.11 3.67
C ILE A 366 16.89 -12.32 3.59
N PRO A 367 16.61 -11.33 4.48
CA PRO A 367 15.41 -10.52 4.34
C PRO A 367 15.33 -9.77 3.00
N VAL A 368 16.48 -9.26 2.51
CA VAL A 368 16.56 -8.61 1.19
C VAL A 368 16.29 -9.61 0.06
N ALA A 369 16.83 -10.83 0.17
CA ALA A 369 16.60 -11.89 -0.81
C ALA A 369 15.12 -12.31 -0.85
N GLU A 370 14.44 -12.37 0.29
CA GLU A 370 13.02 -12.70 0.39
C GLU A 370 12.14 -11.64 -0.25
N GLU A 371 12.33 -10.36 0.10
CA GLU A 371 11.56 -9.25 -0.45
C GLU A 371 11.74 -9.08 -1.96
N THR A 372 12.94 -9.31 -2.46
CA THR A 372 13.26 -9.20 -3.90
C THR A 372 12.97 -10.47 -4.69
N GLY A 373 12.58 -11.57 -4.03
CA GLY A 373 12.38 -12.88 -4.64
C GLY A 373 13.67 -13.63 -5.01
N LEU A 374 14.84 -13.06 -4.74
CA LEU A 374 16.14 -13.71 -4.98
C LEU A 374 16.37 -14.93 -4.09
N ILE A 375 15.64 -15.05 -3.01
CA ILE A 375 15.71 -16.22 -2.12
C ILE A 375 15.37 -17.53 -2.85
N VAL A 376 14.56 -17.48 -3.92
CA VAL A 376 14.18 -18.67 -4.69
C VAL A 376 15.39 -19.25 -5.43
N PRO A 377 16.09 -18.54 -6.32
CA PRO A 377 17.27 -19.08 -6.99
C PRO A 377 18.44 -19.35 -6.02
N ILE A 378 18.60 -18.56 -4.95
CA ILE A 378 19.58 -18.83 -3.90
C ILE A 378 19.27 -20.14 -3.19
N GLY A 379 18.02 -20.38 -2.80
CA GLY A 379 17.61 -21.61 -2.13
C GLY A 379 17.72 -22.85 -3.00
N GLU A 380 17.48 -22.76 -4.32
CA GLU A 380 17.74 -23.84 -5.26
C GLU A 380 19.23 -24.19 -5.29
N TRP A 381 20.11 -23.18 -5.29
CA TRP A 381 21.55 -23.38 -5.23
C TRP A 381 21.96 -24.03 -3.90
N VAL A 382 21.39 -23.59 -2.78
CA VAL A 382 21.62 -24.17 -1.45
C VAL A 382 21.24 -25.64 -1.43
N LEU A 383 20.03 -26.01 -1.87
CA LEU A 383 19.55 -27.38 -1.93
C LEU A 383 20.48 -28.28 -2.76
N ARG A 384 20.83 -27.86 -3.98
CA ARG A 384 21.75 -28.63 -4.85
C ARG A 384 23.12 -28.81 -4.21
N THR A 385 23.66 -27.75 -3.60
CA THR A 385 25.00 -27.77 -3.01
C THR A 385 25.03 -28.62 -1.74
N ALA A 386 24.02 -28.47 -0.86
CA ALA A 386 23.90 -29.25 0.36
C ALA A 386 23.72 -30.74 0.08
N CYS A 387 22.83 -31.09 -0.85
CA CYS A 387 22.60 -32.50 -1.25
C CYS A 387 23.86 -33.11 -1.87
N ARG A 388 24.58 -32.38 -2.74
CA ARG A 388 25.82 -32.84 -3.37
C ARG A 388 26.93 -33.07 -2.33
N GLU A 389 27.03 -32.25 -1.32
CA GLU A 389 28.02 -32.44 -0.24
C GLU A 389 27.62 -33.60 0.67
N ALA A 390 26.34 -33.66 1.08
CA ALA A 390 25.82 -34.74 1.92
C ALA A 390 25.94 -36.13 1.28
N ALA A 391 25.88 -36.23 -0.04
CA ALA A 391 26.08 -37.50 -0.76
C ALA A 391 27.49 -38.11 -0.55
N LYS A 392 28.46 -37.29 -0.14
CA LYS A 392 29.84 -37.73 0.17
C LYS A 392 30.02 -38.21 1.62
N TRP A 393 29.02 -37.96 2.48
CA TRP A 393 29.07 -38.34 3.90
C TRP A 393 28.59 -39.78 4.12
N PRO A 394 28.86 -40.37 5.28
CA PRO A 394 28.29 -41.67 5.66
C PRO A 394 26.79 -41.70 5.51
N SER A 395 26.24 -42.87 5.15
CA SER A 395 24.83 -43.04 4.80
C SER A 395 23.84 -42.71 5.94
N GLU A 396 24.31 -42.78 7.17
CA GLU A 396 23.55 -42.47 8.39
C GLU A 396 23.45 -40.96 8.69
N ILE A 397 24.30 -40.14 8.08
CA ILE A 397 24.35 -38.69 8.35
C ILE A 397 23.40 -37.97 7.39
N LYS A 398 22.54 -37.12 7.98
CA LYS A 398 21.57 -36.30 7.24
C LYS A 398 22.09 -34.89 7.00
N VAL A 399 21.45 -34.18 6.09
CA VAL A 399 21.62 -32.72 5.91
C VAL A 399 20.28 -32.02 6.11
N ALA A 400 20.30 -30.95 6.88
CA ALA A 400 19.16 -30.06 7.09
C ALA A 400 19.35 -28.77 6.30
N VAL A 401 18.28 -28.29 5.68
CA VAL A 401 18.28 -27.08 4.84
C VAL A 401 17.07 -26.22 5.19
N ASN A 402 17.33 -24.97 5.50
CA ASN A 402 16.30 -23.96 5.78
C ASN A 402 15.54 -23.58 4.50
N ILE A 403 14.21 -23.51 4.58
CA ILE A 403 13.31 -23.10 3.49
C ILE A 403 12.51 -21.89 3.93
N SER A 404 12.65 -20.79 3.20
CA SER A 404 11.92 -19.57 3.49
C SER A 404 10.42 -19.65 3.10
N PRO A 405 9.55 -18.84 3.73
CA PRO A 405 8.14 -18.75 3.36
C PRO A 405 7.93 -18.44 1.87
N ALA A 406 8.76 -17.56 1.31
CA ALA A 406 8.69 -17.17 -0.10
C ALA A 406 9.01 -18.34 -1.05
N GLN A 407 9.95 -19.23 -0.67
CA GLN A 407 10.25 -20.44 -1.43
C GLN A 407 9.11 -21.44 -1.36
N LEU A 408 8.51 -21.64 -0.18
CA LEU A 408 7.43 -22.61 -0.01
C LEU A 408 6.15 -22.19 -0.76
N SER A 409 5.90 -20.90 -0.88
CA SER A 409 4.82 -20.33 -1.67
C SER A 409 5.06 -20.43 -3.18
N ASN A 410 6.31 -20.69 -3.60
CA ASN A 410 6.65 -20.89 -5.00
C ASN A 410 6.29 -22.31 -5.44
N ARG A 411 5.50 -22.43 -6.52
CA ARG A 411 5.04 -23.72 -7.06
C ARG A 411 6.17 -24.68 -7.46
N ASN A 412 7.39 -24.16 -7.66
CA ASN A 412 8.53 -24.94 -8.15
C ASN A 412 9.36 -25.60 -7.04
N ILE A 413 9.07 -25.38 -5.75
CA ILE A 413 9.90 -25.93 -4.65
C ILE A 413 9.97 -27.47 -4.67
N VAL A 414 8.87 -28.13 -4.99
CA VAL A 414 8.79 -29.59 -5.07
C VAL A 414 9.74 -30.12 -6.16
N ASP A 415 9.78 -29.46 -7.30
CA ASP A 415 10.65 -29.84 -8.41
C ASP A 415 12.12 -29.49 -8.12
N ALA A 416 12.38 -28.37 -7.44
CA ALA A 416 13.73 -28.02 -7.00
C ALA A 416 14.33 -29.07 -6.06
N VAL A 417 13.52 -29.59 -5.11
CA VAL A 417 13.94 -30.67 -4.20
C VAL A 417 14.18 -31.97 -4.98
N LYS A 418 13.27 -32.37 -5.88
CA LYS A 418 13.43 -33.56 -6.73
C LYS A 418 14.70 -33.49 -7.56
N ASN A 419 14.96 -32.35 -8.19
CA ASN A 419 16.15 -32.13 -9.01
C ASN A 419 17.42 -32.23 -8.16
N ALA A 420 17.46 -31.58 -7.00
CA ALA A 420 18.61 -31.63 -6.10
C ALA A 420 18.95 -33.07 -5.65
N LEU A 421 17.93 -33.87 -5.30
CA LEU A 421 18.08 -35.27 -4.92
C LEU A 421 18.55 -36.12 -6.10
N THR A 422 17.98 -35.94 -7.28
CA THR A 422 18.33 -36.69 -8.49
C THR A 422 19.75 -36.40 -8.95
N GLU A 423 20.15 -35.10 -9.00
CA GLU A 423 21.48 -34.69 -9.43
C GLU A 423 22.58 -35.15 -8.46
N SER A 424 22.28 -35.15 -7.14
CA SER A 424 23.24 -35.55 -6.11
C SER A 424 23.25 -37.05 -5.83
N GLN A 425 22.23 -37.79 -6.26
CA GLN A 425 21.98 -39.18 -5.91
C GLN A 425 21.85 -39.39 -4.38
N LEU A 426 21.48 -38.36 -3.64
CA LEU A 426 21.23 -38.46 -2.21
C LEU A 426 19.88 -39.15 -1.96
N SER A 427 19.87 -40.12 -1.06
CA SER A 427 18.61 -40.74 -0.61
C SER A 427 17.70 -39.69 0.05
N SER A 428 16.42 -39.64 -0.33
CA SER A 428 15.49 -38.59 0.11
C SER A 428 15.33 -38.51 1.62
N ASN A 429 15.38 -39.64 2.34
CA ASN A 429 15.29 -39.71 3.81
C ASN A 429 16.49 -39.07 4.53
N ARG A 430 17.54 -38.72 3.80
CA ARG A 430 18.71 -38.01 4.32
C ARG A 430 18.64 -36.49 4.18
N LEU A 431 17.66 -35.97 3.42
CA LEU A 431 17.37 -34.55 3.35
C LEU A 431 16.27 -34.18 4.35
N GLN A 432 16.55 -33.23 5.20
CA GLN A 432 15.60 -32.59 6.11
C GLN A 432 15.39 -31.15 5.67
N LEU A 433 14.14 -30.73 5.54
CA LEU A 433 13.77 -29.34 5.24
C LEU A 433 13.29 -28.69 6.54
N GLU A 434 13.84 -27.54 6.87
CA GLU A 434 13.50 -26.77 8.06
C GLU A 434 12.63 -25.59 7.66
N ILE A 435 11.48 -25.44 8.30
CA ILE A 435 10.52 -24.37 8.05
C ILE A 435 10.15 -23.71 9.35
N THR A 436 10.10 -22.39 9.39
CA THR A 436 9.72 -21.64 10.58
C THR A 436 8.22 -21.74 10.86
N GLU A 437 7.83 -21.55 12.11
CA GLU A 437 6.42 -21.55 12.54
C GLU A 437 5.56 -20.55 11.74
N THR A 438 6.10 -19.39 11.39
CA THR A 438 5.44 -18.31 10.66
C THR A 438 4.90 -18.78 9.28
N VAL A 439 5.55 -19.75 8.65
CA VAL A 439 5.11 -20.34 7.37
C VAL A 439 3.71 -20.96 7.47
N LEU A 440 3.39 -21.57 8.59
CA LEU A 440 2.10 -22.23 8.79
C LEU A 440 0.94 -21.23 8.94
N MET A 441 1.25 -19.99 9.31
CA MET A 441 0.27 -18.93 9.53
C MET A 441 -0.16 -18.23 8.22
N GLN A 442 0.66 -18.24 7.18
CA GLN A 442 0.46 -17.38 6.01
C GLN A 442 -0.48 -17.92 4.93
N ASN A 443 -0.62 -19.25 4.73
CA ASN A 443 -1.52 -19.79 3.70
C ASN A 443 -1.83 -21.26 3.92
N THR A 444 -2.77 -21.55 4.77
CA THR A 444 -2.96 -22.87 5.38
C THR A 444 -3.12 -24.03 4.41
N PHE A 445 -3.98 -23.93 3.38
CA PHE A 445 -4.29 -25.07 2.49
C PHE A 445 -3.20 -25.32 1.44
N ALA A 446 -2.73 -24.29 0.76
CA ALA A 446 -1.70 -24.42 -0.29
C ALA A 446 -0.37 -24.86 0.30
N THR A 447 0.02 -24.28 1.45
CA THR A 447 1.23 -24.64 2.19
C THR A 447 1.21 -26.10 2.63
N LEU A 448 0.13 -26.55 3.27
CA LEU A 448 -0.02 -27.95 3.69
C LEU A 448 0.03 -28.91 2.49
N SER A 449 -0.62 -28.56 1.37
CA SER A 449 -0.54 -29.38 0.14
C SER A 449 0.90 -29.50 -0.38
N THR A 450 1.68 -28.41 -0.36
CA THR A 450 3.09 -28.42 -0.77
C THR A 450 3.93 -29.30 0.17
N LEU A 451 3.74 -29.16 1.48
CA LEU A 451 4.45 -29.99 2.47
C LEU A 451 4.12 -31.49 2.33
N HIS A 452 2.86 -31.85 2.06
CA HIS A 452 2.49 -33.25 1.78
C HIS A 452 3.20 -33.80 0.55
N LYS A 453 3.28 -33.03 -0.54
CA LYS A 453 4.02 -33.44 -1.76
C LYS A 453 5.51 -33.64 -1.47
N LEU A 454 6.11 -32.81 -0.61
CA LEU A 454 7.49 -32.96 -0.17
C LEU A 454 7.66 -34.26 0.65
N LYS A 455 6.73 -34.55 1.55
CA LYS A 455 6.73 -35.80 2.31
C LYS A 455 6.58 -37.06 1.41
N GLU A 456 5.79 -36.98 0.35
CA GLU A 456 5.64 -38.05 -0.64
C GLU A 456 6.95 -38.40 -1.37
N ILE A 457 7.86 -37.41 -1.55
CA ILE A 457 9.22 -37.65 -2.06
C ILE A 457 10.06 -38.43 -1.06
N GLY A 458 9.71 -38.42 0.23
CA GLY A 458 10.42 -39.12 1.30
C GLY A 458 11.40 -38.23 2.08
N VAL A 459 11.37 -36.91 1.88
CA VAL A 459 12.17 -35.99 2.68
C VAL A 459 11.59 -35.80 4.09
N GLN A 460 12.42 -35.43 5.03
CA GLN A 460 11.99 -35.09 6.39
C GLN A 460 11.66 -33.61 6.49
N ILE A 461 10.70 -33.27 7.35
CA ILE A 461 10.31 -31.87 7.61
C ILE A 461 10.42 -31.58 9.09
N ALA A 462 11.23 -30.57 9.43
CA ALA A 462 11.38 -30.06 10.78
C ALA A 462 10.69 -28.70 10.91
N LEU A 463 10.05 -28.47 12.03
CA LEU A 463 9.50 -27.18 12.41
C LEU A 463 10.53 -26.42 13.23
N ASP A 464 10.94 -25.25 12.74
CA ASP A 464 11.99 -24.42 13.29
C ASP A 464 11.45 -23.23 14.08
N ASP A 465 12.28 -22.64 14.96
CA ASP A 465 11.97 -21.49 15.83
C ASP A 465 10.69 -21.69 16.67
N PHE A 466 10.39 -22.92 17.08
CA PHE A 466 9.14 -23.22 17.77
C PHE A 466 9.04 -22.56 19.14
N GLY A 467 7.91 -21.87 19.36
CA GLY A 467 7.58 -21.18 20.61
C GLY A 467 7.79 -19.67 20.57
N THR A 468 8.36 -19.12 19.48
CA THR A 468 8.56 -17.66 19.33
C THR A 468 7.32 -16.96 18.75
N GLY A 469 6.33 -17.72 18.23
CA GLY A 469 5.11 -17.24 17.60
C GLY A 469 3.82 -17.70 18.30
N TYR A 470 2.70 -17.40 17.67
CA TYR A 470 1.37 -17.86 18.13
C TYR A 470 1.09 -19.27 17.60
N SER A 471 1.69 -20.30 18.20
CA SER A 471 1.46 -21.70 17.82
C SER A 471 0.03 -22.12 18.07
N SER A 472 -0.74 -22.33 16.99
CA SER A 472 -1.95 -23.12 17.12
C SER A 472 -1.59 -24.62 17.12
N LEU A 473 -1.73 -25.29 18.26
CA LEU A 473 -1.55 -26.75 18.39
C LEU A 473 -2.37 -27.56 17.36
N SER A 474 -3.39 -26.94 16.76
CA SER A 474 -4.18 -27.53 15.67
C SER A 474 -3.36 -27.83 14.42
N TYR A 475 -2.37 -26.97 14.09
CA TYR A 475 -1.52 -27.18 12.91
C TYR A 475 -0.51 -28.31 13.10
N LEU A 476 0.07 -28.44 14.31
CA LEU A 476 0.95 -29.56 14.63
C LEU A 476 0.24 -30.90 14.50
N ARG A 477 -1.06 -30.94 14.78
CA ARG A 477 -1.89 -32.15 14.62
C ARG A 477 -2.24 -32.41 13.15
N SER A 478 -2.33 -31.37 12.33
CA SER A 478 -2.79 -31.48 10.93
C SER A 478 -1.70 -31.92 9.96
N PHE A 479 -0.42 -31.80 10.35
CA PHE A 479 0.70 -32.16 9.49
C PHE A 479 1.70 -33.05 10.26
N PRO A 480 2.16 -34.17 9.67
CA PRO A 480 3.11 -35.09 10.29
C PRO A 480 4.56 -34.58 10.15
N PHE A 481 4.97 -33.66 11.02
CA PHE A 481 6.37 -33.28 11.16
C PHE A 481 7.21 -34.45 11.65
N ASP A 482 8.50 -34.45 11.30
CA ASP A 482 9.46 -35.44 11.78
C ASP A 482 10.22 -34.93 13.01
N LYS A 483 10.29 -33.60 13.19
CA LYS A 483 11.09 -32.94 14.20
C LYS A 483 10.54 -31.58 14.58
N ILE A 484 10.75 -31.19 15.83
CA ILE A 484 10.57 -29.82 16.36
C ILE A 484 11.92 -29.31 16.87
N LYS A 485 12.33 -28.10 16.44
CA LYS A 485 13.51 -27.41 16.94
C LYS A 485 13.08 -26.34 17.94
N ILE A 486 13.71 -26.32 19.11
CA ILE A 486 13.46 -25.38 20.21
C ILE A 486 14.40 -24.21 20.01
N ASP A 487 13.85 -23.01 19.84
CA ASP A 487 14.63 -21.81 19.57
C ASP A 487 15.68 -21.52 20.66
N GLN A 488 16.82 -21.01 20.22
CA GLN A 488 17.96 -20.68 21.06
C GLN A 488 17.65 -19.69 22.20
N SER A 489 16.62 -18.81 22.04
CA SER A 489 16.25 -17.85 23.09
C SER A 489 15.81 -18.54 24.37
N PHE A 490 15.10 -19.65 24.26
CA PHE A 490 14.69 -20.45 25.43
C PHE A 490 15.86 -21.25 26.05
N VAL A 491 16.78 -21.70 25.20
CA VAL A 491 17.95 -22.49 25.65
C VAL A 491 19.00 -21.60 26.32
N ARG A 492 19.21 -20.38 25.82
CA ARG A 492 20.19 -19.44 26.40
C ARG A 492 19.92 -19.14 27.86
N ASP A 493 18.64 -18.99 28.21
CA ASP A 493 18.23 -18.61 29.56
C ASP A 493 17.95 -19.82 30.47
N LEU A 494 18.24 -21.05 30.01
CA LEU A 494 18.17 -22.28 30.84
C LEU A 494 19.09 -22.18 32.06
N GLY A 495 18.52 -22.43 33.24
CA GLY A 495 19.23 -22.29 34.50
C GLY A 495 19.15 -20.93 35.16
N GLN A 496 18.56 -19.91 34.49
CA GLN A 496 18.40 -18.57 35.07
C GLN A 496 16.97 -18.31 35.61
N GLY A 497 16.11 -19.33 35.66
CA GLY A 497 14.73 -19.22 36.15
C GLY A 497 13.90 -20.45 35.86
N THR A 498 12.65 -20.44 36.33
CA THR A 498 11.72 -21.57 36.13
C THR A 498 10.95 -21.49 34.80
N GLU A 499 10.80 -20.30 34.20
CA GLU A 499 10.02 -20.09 33.01
C GLU A 499 10.66 -20.70 31.74
N PRO A 500 11.95 -20.46 31.41
CA PRO A 500 12.60 -21.11 30.28
C PRO A 500 12.59 -22.63 30.36
N TYR A 501 12.86 -23.18 31.57
CA TYR A 501 12.78 -24.61 31.80
C TYR A 501 11.39 -25.17 31.54
N ALA A 502 10.33 -24.50 32.00
CA ALA A 502 8.95 -24.95 31.77
C ALA A 502 8.60 -24.99 30.31
N ILE A 503 9.03 -23.99 29.54
CA ILE A 503 8.78 -23.92 28.07
C ILE A 503 9.51 -25.06 27.36
N VAL A 504 10.81 -25.22 27.59
CA VAL A 504 11.62 -26.27 26.95
C VAL A 504 11.08 -27.66 27.28
N ASN A 505 10.73 -27.90 28.57
CA ASN A 505 10.15 -29.16 29.02
C ASN A 505 8.77 -29.44 28.39
N ALA A 506 7.93 -28.40 28.21
CA ALA A 506 6.63 -28.54 27.57
C ALA A 506 6.79 -28.91 26.09
N VAL A 507 7.73 -28.25 25.34
CA VAL A 507 7.98 -28.53 23.93
C VAL A 507 8.57 -29.94 23.73
N ALA A 508 9.55 -30.32 24.54
CA ALA A 508 10.14 -31.68 24.52
C ALA A 508 9.08 -32.75 24.86
N GLY A 509 8.23 -32.49 25.86
CA GLY A 509 7.09 -33.34 26.21
C GLY A 509 6.07 -33.46 25.07
N LEU A 510 5.77 -32.37 24.36
CA LEU A 510 4.92 -32.36 23.19
C LEU A 510 5.50 -33.21 22.05
N ALA A 511 6.78 -33.03 21.72
CA ALA A 511 7.47 -33.81 20.71
C ALA A 511 7.43 -35.32 21.04
N LYS A 512 7.69 -35.66 22.29
CA LYS A 512 7.60 -37.05 22.80
C LYS A 512 6.18 -37.61 22.67
N GLY A 513 5.16 -36.81 23.01
CA GLY A 513 3.76 -37.22 22.90
C GLY A 513 3.32 -37.45 21.44
N LEU A 514 3.86 -36.66 20.52
CA LEU A 514 3.64 -36.79 19.07
C LEU A 514 4.55 -37.85 18.42
N LYS A 515 5.49 -38.44 19.15
CA LYS A 515 6.49 -39.42 18.66
C LYS A 515 7.40 -38.86 17.56
N ILE A 516 7.77 -37.59 17.66
CA ILE A 516 8.71 -36.92 16.78
C ILE A 516 9.96 -36.50 17.54
N ALA A 517 11.05 -36.24 16.82
CA ALA A 517 12.29 -35.80 17.45
C ALA A 517 12.20 -34.36 17.98
N SER A 518 12.90 -34.05 19.05
CA SER A 518 13.14 -32.68 19.53
C SER A 518 14.63 -32.33 19.40
N THR A 519 14.93 -31.12 18.92
CA THR A 519 16.28 -30.56 18.86
C THR A 519 16.30 -29.25 19.64
N ALA A 520 17.24 -29.08 20.56
CA ALA A 520 17.46 -27.80 21.22
C ALA A 520 18.64 -27.07 20.58
N GLU A 521 18.42 -25.79 20.25
CA GLU A 521 19.40 -24.94 19.59
C GLU A 521 20.14 -24.02 20.53
N GLY A 522 21.33 -23.55 20.14
CA GLY A 522 22.10 -22.58 20.91
C GLY A 522 22.69 -23.13 22.21
N VAL A 523 22.97 -24.43 22.29
CA VAL A 523 23.60 -25.04 23.47
C VAL A 523 25.08 -24.66 23.50
N GLU A 524 25.48 -23.91 24.54
CA GLU A 524 26.82 -23.35 24.67
C GLU A 524 27.58 -23.91 25.89
N THR A 525 26.86 -24.45 26.90
CA THR A 525 27.45 -24.91 28.16
C THR A 525 27.03 -26.33 28.50
N GLU A 526 27.91 -27.05 29.26
CA GLU A 526 27.59 -28.38 29.76
C GLU A 526 26.37 -28.35 30.70
N ALA A 527 26.18 -27.28 31.48
CA ALA A 527 25.02 -27.15 32.36
C ALA A 527 23.68 -27.10 31.55
N GLN A 528 23.67 -26.44 30.41
CA GLN A 528 22.50 -26.46 29.49
C GLN A 528 22.31 -27.88 28.94
N PHE A 529 23.40 -28.55 28.57
CA PHE A 529 23.35 -29.92 28.08
C PHE A 529 22.73 -30.87 29.11
N ASP A 530 23.19 -30.83 30.38
CA ASP A 530 22.70 -31.70 31.45
C ASP A 530 21.18 -31.50 31.67
N ILE A 531 20.71 -30.26 31.66
CA ILE A 531 19.29 -29.95 31.81
C ILE A 531 18.49 -30.53 30.63
N LEU A 532 18.99 -30.42 29.40
CA LEU A 532 18.33 -30.91 28.19
C LEU A 532 18.30 -32.46 28.13
N GLU A 533 19.34 -33.11 28.69
CA GLU A 533 19.38 -34.55 28.87
C GLU A 533 18.32 -34.99 29.87
N ASP A 534 18.20 -34.34 31.04
CA ASP A 534 17.18 -34.62 32.05
C ASP A 534 15.75 -34.43 31.53
N ILE A 535 15.51 -33.40 30.69
CA ILE A 535 14.22 -33.15 30.01
C ILE A 535 13.92 -34.24 28.98
N GLY A 536 14.96 -34.92 28.46
CA GLY A 536 14.83 -35.97 27.46
C GLY A 536 14.73 -35.45 26.03
N CYS A 537 15.42 -34.35 25.72
CA CYS A 537 15.63 -33.88 24.34
C CYS A 537 16.33 -34.97 23.52
N SER A 538 15.97 -35.11 22.25
CA SER A 538 16.54 -36.12 21.37
C SER A 538 17.90 -35.73 20.80
N GLU A 539 18.00 -34.50 20.36
CA GLU A 539 19.18 -33.93 19.68
C GLU A 539 19.45 -32.50 20.18
N ILE A 540 20.66 -32.05 19.99
CA ILE A 540 21.13 -30.71 20.38
C ILE A 540 22.04 -30.16 19.31
N GLN A 541 22.05 -28.83 19.22
CA GLN A 541 22.91 -28.06 18.34
C GLN A 541 23.42 -26.83 19.07
N GLY A 542 24.71 -26.52 18.94
CA GLY A 542 25.28 -25.32 19.55
C GLY A 542 26.78 -25.30 19.58
N TYR A 543 27.31 -24.19 20.07
CA TYR A 543 28.76 -23.96 20.12
C TYR A 543 29.49 -24.81 21.17
N LEU A 544 28.75 -25.47 22.02
CA LEU A 544 29.33 -26.48 22.93
C LEU A 544 30.07 -27.58 22.16
N PHE A 545 29.50 -28.00 21.01
CA PHE A 545 30.08 -29.07 20.18
C PHE A 545 30.92 -28.53 19.03
N SER A 546 30.35 -27.61 18.24
CA SER A 546 31.09 -26.98 17.15
C SER A 546 30.36 -25.72 16.64
N ARG A 547 31.15 -24.76 16.20
CA ARG A 547 30.67 -23.70 15.31
C ARG A 547 30.38 -24.26 13.93
N PRO A 548 29.62 -23.58 13.09
CA PRO A 548 29.47 -23.95 11.67
C PRO A 548 30.84 -24.10 10.97
N LEU A 549 31.05 -25.21 10.30
CA LEU A 549 32.32 -25.59 9.67
C LEU A 549 32.21 -25.55 8.15
N PRO A 550 33.24 -25.19 7.41
CA PRO A 550 33.30 -25.38 5.95
C PRO A 550 33.31 -26.89 5.61
N SER A 551 32.91 -27.26 4.39
CA SER A 551 32.75 -28.65 3.95
C SER A 551 33.98 -29.54 4.14
N GLU A 552 35.16 -28.96 4.03
CA GLU A 552 36.44 -29.66 4.19
C GLU A 552 36.65 -30.13 5.64
N GLU A 553 36.28 -29.28 6.62
CA GLU A 553 36.41 -29.59 8.04
C GLU A 553 35.34 -30.61 8.50
N VAL A 554 34.15 -30.62 7.89
CA VAL A 554 33.13 -31.64 8.14
C VAL A 554 33.66 -33.04 7.90
N ARG A 555 34.44 -33.25 6.84
CA ARG A 555 35.03 -34.56 6.52
C ARG A 555 36.04 -34.99 7.55
N VAL A 556 36.83 -34.04 8.07
CA VAL A 556 37.79 -34.31 9.17
C VAL A 556 37.05 -34.69 10.44
N LEU A 557 35.97 -33.98 10.77
CA LEU A 557 35.13 -34.27 11.94
C LEU A 557 34.54 -35.69 11.88
N LEU A 558 33.93 -36.03 10.74
CA LEU A 558 33.32 -37.35 10.50
C LEU A 558 34.35 -38.50 10.49
N ALA A 559 35.58 -38.25 10.08
CA ALA A 559 36.64 -39.24 10.13
C ALA A 559 37.10 -39.49 11.57
N LYS A 560 37.16 -38.46 12.41
CA LYS A 560 37.51 -38.58 13.85
C LYS A 560 36.41 -39.24 14.67
N SER A 561 35.15 -39.03 14.34
CA SER A 561 33.99 -39.61 15.06
C SER A 561 33.80 -41.11 14.81
N ARG A 562 34.55 -41.72 13.90
CA ARG A 562 34.54 -43.17 13.58
C ARG A 562 35.54 -44.01 14.38
N ILE A 563 36.33 -43.34 15.22
CA ILE A 563 37.27 -44.00 16.13
C ILE A 563 36.70 -43.96 17.54
#